data_e21589c57cceed8868df2e5760791c19
#
_entry.id   e21589c57cceed8868df2e5760791c19
#
_cell.length_a   1.000
_cell.length_b   1.000
_cell.length_c   1.000
_cell.angle_alpha   90.00
_cell.angle_beta   90.00
_cell.angle_gamma   90.00
#
_symmetry.space_group_name_H-M   'P 1'
#
loop_
_entity.id
_entity.type
_entity.pdbx_description
1 polymer ?
#
loop_
_entity_poly.entity_id
_entity_poly.type
_entity_poly.pdbx_seq_one_letter_code
_entity_poly.pdbx_strand_id
1 'polypeptide(L)'
;MISPHVHIPFNKLSEHIDLIREKSLNLEIYFGGDVLDSMTPDDVRKTRELLDYETSLSFHAPFMDLSPGAVDSLVRQATMKRLNHVLDIAEVLRPKAIVCHSGYEKWRYALKVDWWLEKSLLTWQAVNKRASEIGVKIAIENIFEDEPSNLKILMENMNSDNFGICFDTGHFNLFSKVRLEDWMEALNPHIIELHLHDNDRTSDQHLPISEGTFDFGKFFHLLENRDCIYTIEAHSPEKVIRSIENMARVTAASAGF
;
A
#
# COMPACT_ATOMS: atom_id res chain seq x y z
N MET A 1 8.12 -19.89 4.67
CA MET A 1 6.69 -19.67 4.35
C MET A 1 6.42 -18.19 4.49
N ILE A 2 5.78 -17.55 3.51
CA ILE A 2 5.45 -16.13 3.56
C ILE A 2 4.37 -15.92 4.63
N SER A 3 4.59 -14.95 5.55
CA SER A 3 3.60 -14.54 6.54
C SER A 3 3.05 -13.18 6.10
N PRO A 4 1.89 -13.12 5.43
CA PRO A 4 1.36 -11.89 4.89
C PRO A 4 0.87 -10.95 5.99
N HIS A 5 0.85 -9.67 5.68
CA HIS A 5 0.04 -8.69 6.39
C HIS A 5 -1.43 -8.83 5.94
N VAL A 6 -2.33 -8.39 6.79
CA VAL A 6 -3.77 -8.29 6.50
C VAL A 6 -4.19 -6.84 6.68
N HIS A 7 -4.79 -6.28 5.65
CA HIS A 7 -5.32 -4.92 5.69
C HIS A 7 -6.52 -4.83 6.64
N ILE A 8 -6.47 -3.88 7.57
CA ILE A 8 -7.54 -3.64 8.53
C ILE A 8 -7.69 -2.15 8.85
N PRO A 9 -8.90 -1.56 8.75
CA PRO A 9 -9.15 -0.22 9.25
C PRO A 9 -8.90 -0.14 10.76
N PHE A 10 -8.24 0.93 11.22
CA PHE A 10 -7.91 1.12 12.64
C PHE A 10 -9.13 1.01 13.57
N ASN A 11 -10.27 1.57 13.16
CA ASN A 11 -11.52 1.52 13.95
C ASN A 11 -12.15 0.11 14.01
N LYS A 12 -11.65 -0.86 13.24
CA LYS A 12 -12.07 -2.27 13.25
C LYS A 12 -11.10 -3.19 14.01
N LEU A 13 -9.94 -2.69 14.39
CA LEU A 13 -8.88 -3.49 15.01
C LEU A 13 -9.37 -4.20 16.27
N SER A 14 -10.04 -3.48 17.17
CA SER A 14 -10.55 -4.04 18.43
C SER A 14 -11.67 -5.08 18.22
N GLU A 15 -12.47 -4.94 17.17
CA GLU A 15 -13.54 -5.89 16.82
C GLU A 15 -12.98 -7.27 16.43
N HIS A 16 -11.79 -7.28 15.79
CA HIS A 16 -11.18 -8.51 15.26
C HIS A 16 -9.97 -8.99 16.05
N ILE A 17 -9.68 -8.40 17.21
CA ILE A 17 -8.43 -8.65 17.94
C ILE A 17 -8.23 -10.12 18.35
N ASP A 18 -9.30 -10.81 18.70
CA ASP A 18 -9.23 -12.22 19.11
C ASP A 18 -8.80 -13.11 17.93
N LEU A 19 -9.33 -12.88 16.73
CA LEU A 19 -8.92 -13.59 15.52
C LEU A 19 -7.48 -13.25 15.14
N ILE A 20 -7.11 -11.97 15.23
CA ILE A 20 -5.77 -11.49 14.92
C ILE A 20 -4.74 -12.19 15.82
N ARG A 21 -4.99 -12.27 17.10
CA ARG A 21 -4.12 -12.94 18.08
C ARG A 21 -4.11 -14.47 17.89
N GLU A 22 -5.28 -15.10 17.74
CA GLU A 22 -5.39 -16.55 17.51
C GLU A 22 -4.55 -16.99 16.31
N LYS A 23 -4.57 -16.22 15.23
CA LYS A 23 -3.84 -16.53 14.00
C LYS A 23 -2.45 -15.92 13.93
N SER A 24 -2.05 -15.10 14.91
CA SER A 24 -0.78 -14.35 14.92
C SER A 24 -0.56 -13.58 13.63
N LEU A 25 -1.59 -12.84 13.17
CA LEU A 25 -1.56 -12.14 11.89
C LEU A 25 -0.66 -10.91 11.94
N ASN A 26 0.15 -10.70 10.92
CA ASN A 26 0.75 -9.40 10.65
C ASN A 26 -0.32 -8.47 10.07
N LEU A 27 -0.15 -7.16 10.24
CA LEU A 27 -1.21 -6.21 9.89
C LEU A 27 -0.70 -5.06 9.05
N GLU A 28 -1.51 -4.67 8.07
CA GLU A 28 -1.50 -3.32 7.54
C GLU A 28 -2.68 -2.55 8.14
N ILE A 29 -2.39 -1.48 8.89
CA ILE A 29 -3.42 -0.69 9.56
C ILE A 29 -3.74 0.55 8.73
N TYR A 30 -4.99 0.66 8.25
CA TYR A 30 -5.48 1.83 7.55
C TYR A 30 -5.97 2.93 8.50
N PHE A 31 -5.45 4.14 8.31
CA PHE A 31 -5.84 5.33 9.05
C PHE A 31 -6.67 6.28 8.17
N GLY A 32 -7.99 6.24 8.30
CA GLY A 32 -8.88 7.20 7.62
C GLY A 32 -8.76 8.61 8.20
N GLY A 33 -9.21 9.61 7.45
CA GLY A 33 -9.17 11.00 7.88
C GLY A 33 -9.99 11.27 9.16
N ASP A 34 -11.15 10.62 9.28
CA ASP A 34 -12.03 10.65 10.46
C ASP A 34 -11.38 10.03 11.71
N VAL A 35 -10.65 8.92 11.51
CA VAL A 35 -9.86 8.28 12.56
C VAL A 35 -8.79 9.25 13.06
N LEU A 36 -8.03 9.85 12.14
CA LEU A 36 -6.96 10.80 12.49
C LEU A 36 -7.49 12.07 13.17
N ASP A 37 -8.73 12.49 12.91
CA ASP A 37 -9.34 13.65 13.56
C ASP A 37 -9.72 13.38 15.03
N SER A 38 -10.00 12.14 15.38
CA SER A 38 -10.46 11.73 16.72
C SER A 38 -9.39 11.02 17.55
N MET A 39 -8.34 10.51 16.91
CA MET A 39 -7.29 9.71 17.55
C MET A 39 -6.47 10.53 18.56
N THR A 40 -6.24 9.93 19.72
CA THR A 40 -5.41 10.50 20.77
C THR A 40 -4.09 9.73 20.93
N PRO A 41 -3.05 10.32 21.55
CA PRO A 41 -1.82 9.59 21.89
C PRO A 41 -2.06 8.36 22.78
N ASP A 42 -3.16 8.35 23.53
CA ASP A 42 -3.56 7.22 24.38
C ASP A 42 -4.04 6.04 23.55
N ASP A 43 -4.78 6.30 22.46
CA ASP A 43 -5.25 5.26 21.53
C ASP A 43 -4.07 4.59 20.83
N VAL A 44 -3.04 5.35 20.47
CA VAL A 44 -1.81 4.79 19.88
C VAL A 44 -1.07 3.89 20.87
N ARG A 45 -0.95 4.30 22.15
CA ARG A 45 -0.34 3.47 23.19
C ARG A 45 -1.12 2.19 23.43
N LYS A 46 -2.45 2.29 23.56
CA LYS A 46 -3.33 1.13 23.73
C LYS A 46 -3.23 0.14 22.56
N THR A 47 -3.10 0.66 21.33
CA THR A 47 -2.89 -0.20 20.17
C THR A 47 -1.60 -0.99 20.28
N ARG A 48 -0.51 -0.38 20.75
CA ARG A 48 0.75 -1.08 20.97
C ARG A 48 0.63 -2.17 22.05
N GLU A 49 -0.10 -1.88 23.13
CA GLU A 49 -0.38 -2.86 24.20
C GLU A 49 -1.30 -3.99 23.71
N LEU A 50 -2.26 -3.65 22.82
CA LEU A 50 -3.19 -4.61 22.23
C LEU A 50 -2.47 -5.60 21.32
N LEU A 51 -1.44 -5.15 20.60
CA LEU A 51 -0.58 -5.96 19.73
C LEU A 51 0.68 -6.39 20.51
N ASP A 52 0.48 -7.21 21.56
CA ASP A 52 1.49 -7.62 22.54
C ASP A 52 2.41 -8.77 22.08
N TYR A 53 2.19 -9.32 20.89
CA TYR A 53 3.06 -10.29 20.23
C TYR A 53 3.97 -9.60 19.19
N GLU A 54 4.97 -10.32 18.68
CA GLU A 54 5.88 -9.79 17.64
C GLU A 54 5.17 -9.64 16.29
N THR A 55 4.19 -8.70 16.24
CA THR A 55 3.45 -8.38 15.01
C THR A 55 4.29 -7.51 14.09
N SER A 56 4.48 -7.95 12.86
CA SER A 56 4.97 -7.07 11.81
C SER A 56 3.85 -6.12 11.36
N LEU A 57 4.16 -4.83 11.26
CA LEU A 57 3.20 -3.81 10.85
C LEU A 57 3.63 -3.13 9.55
N SER A 58 2.66 -2.82 8.70
CA SER A 58 2.68 -1.73 7.74
C SER A 58 1.45 -0.85 7.97
N PHE A 59 1.45 0.34 7.40
CA PHE A 59 0.34 1.28 7.51
C PHE A 59 -0.16 1.64 6.12
N HIS A 60 -1.45 1.94 6.04
CA HIS A 60 -2.03 2.61 4.89
C HIS A 60 -2.46 4.02 5.31
N ALA A 61 -1.89 5.03 4.65
CA ALA A 61 -2.21 6.43 4.91
C ALA A 61 -3.61 6.80 4.37
N PRO A 62 -4.24 7.86 4.89
CA PRO A 62 -5.48 8.35 4.30
C PRO A 62 -5.23 8.83 2.86
N PHE A 63 -6.21 8.61 1.99
CA PHE A 63 -6.07 8.94 0.57
C PHE A 63 -7.23 9.77 0.02
N MET A 64 -8.45 9.59 0.56
CA MET A 64 -9.63 10.33 0.08
C MET A 64 -9.39 11.83 0.14
N ASP A 65 -9.65 12.51 -0.98
CA ASP A 65 -9.46 13.96 -1.19
C ASP A 65 -8.03 14.49 -1.00
N LEU A 66 -7.05 13.61 -0.72
CA LEU A 66 -5.65 14.00 -0.58
C LEU A 66 -4.95 13.98 -1.95
N SER A 67 -4.07 14.95 -2.15
CA SER A 67 -3.34 15.08 -3.41
C SER A 67 -1.91 15.57 -3.14
N PRO A 68 -0.93 14.65 -3.04
CA PRO A 68 0.47 14.99 -2.83
C PRO A 68 1.04 15.89 -3.92
N GLY A 69 0.58 15.73 -5.17
CA GLY A 69 0.97 16.53 -6.32
C GLY A 69 0.06 17.72 -6.61
N ALA A 70 -0.82 18.12 -5.67
CA ALA A 70 -1.75 19.22 -5.91
C ALA A 70 -1.04 20.51 -6.33
N VAL A 71 -1.55 21.14 -7.38
CA VAL A 71 -1.10 22.47 -7.83
C VAL A 71 -1.46 23.52 -6.79
N ASP A 72 -2.66 23.42 -6.22
CA ASP A 72 -3.09 24.28 -5.11
C ASP A 72 -2.28 23.96 -3.84
N SER A 73 -1.65 25.02 -3.29
CA SER A 73 -0.76 24.87 -2.13
C SER A 73 -1.52 24.53 -0.84
N LEU A 74 -2.77 24.94 -0.69
CA LEU A 74 -3.57 24.64 0.50
C LEU A 74 -3.99 23.16 0.53
N VAL A 75 -4.38 22.59 -0.63
CA VAL A 75 -4.66 21.16 -0.76
C VAL A 75 -3.40 20.34 -0.44
N ARG A 76 -2.26 20.76 -0.96
CA ARG A 76 -0.97 20.10 -0.68
C ARG A 76 -0.58 20.21 0.79
N GLN A 77 -0.80 21.35 1.44
CA GLN A 77 -0.56 21.52 2.89
C GLN A 77 -1.48 20.62 3.73
N ALA A 78 -2.76 20.51 3.37
CA ALA A 78 -3.68 19.60 4.03
C ALA A 78 -3.23 18.14 3.90
N THR A 79 -2.81 17.72 2.71
CA THR A 79 -2.22 16.41 2.46
C THR A 79 -0.97 16.18 3.32
N MET A 80 -0.03 17.12 3.33
CA MET A 80 1.17 17.05 4.16
C MET A 80 0.85 16.91 5.65
N LYS A 81 -0.16 17.63 6.14
CA LYS A 81 -0.60 17.54 7.54
C LYS A 81 -1.09 16.13 7.87
N ARG A 82 -1.87 15.51 7.00
CA ARG A 82 -2.36 14.13 7.19
C ARG A 82 -1.22 13.12 7.17
N LEU A 83 -0.33 13.20 6.19
CA LEU A 83 0.83 12.29 6.10
C LEU A 83 1.76 12.43 7.32
N ASN A 84 2.00 13.66 7.80
CA ASN A 84 2.77 13.86 9.02
C ASN A 84 2.10 13.29 10.26
N HIS A 85 0.78 13.34 10.36
CA HIS A 85 0.06 12.71 11.47
C HIS A 85 0.24 11.18 11.48
N VAL A 86 0.22 10.53 10.30
CA VAL A 86 0.53 9.09 10.19
C VAL A 86 1.98 8.82 10.60
N LEU A 87 2.93 9.70 10.24
CA LEU A 87 4.33 9.57 10.67
C LEU A 87 4.50 9.74 12.20
N ASP A 88 3.70 10.62 12.86
CA ASP A 88 3.67 10.72 14.33
C ASP A 88 3.26 9.38 14.98
N ILE A 89 2.26 8.71 14.40
CA ILE A 89 1.81 7.38 14.87
C ILE A 89 2.91 6.33 14.59
N ALA A 90 3.56 6.42 13.43
CA ALA A 90 4.61 5.49 13.02
C ALA A 90 5.85 5.56 13.94
N GLU A 91 6.18 6.70 14.52
CA GLU A 91 7.25 6.82 15.53
C GLU A 91 7.00 5.92 16.75
N VAL A 92 5.73 5.70 17.11
CA VAL A 92 5.34 4.90 18.27
C VAL A 92 5.17 3.42 17.92
N LEU A 93 4.43 3.12 16.83
CA LEU A 93 4.06 1.75 16.46
C LEU A 93 5.12 1.05 15.59
N ARG A 94 6.00 1.82 14.94
CA ARG A 94 7.16 1.35 14.14
C ARG A 94 6.79 0.36 13.04
N PRO A 95 5.92 0.75 12.08
CA PRO A 95 5.65 -0.07 10.90
C PRO A 95 6.91 -0.17 10.03
N LYS A 96 6.97 -1.19 9.19
CA LYS A 96 8.04 -1.34 8.18
C LYS A 96 7.88 -0.37 7.01
N ALA A 97 6.63 -0.14 6.60
CA ALA A 97 6.28 0.73 5.49
C ALA A 97 4.98 1.49 5.75
N ILE A 98 4.77 2.59 5.02
CA ILE A 98 3.50 3.31 4.92
C ILE A 98 3.13 3.37 3.45
N VAL A 99 2.01 2.73 3.11
CA VAL A 99 1.41 2.80 1.78
C VAL A 99 0.68 4.13 1.62
N CYS A 100 0.88 4.78 0.48
CA CYS A 100 0.31 6.06 0.13
C CYS A 100 -0.11 6.07 -1.34
N HIS A 101 -1.22 6.74 -1.66
CA HIS A 101 -1.63 6.94 -3.04
C HIS A 101 -0.80 8.05 -3.72
N SER A 102 -0.51 7.87 -5.01
CA SER A 102 0.24 8.86 -5.80
C SER A 102 -0.52 10.19 -5.95
N GLY A 103 -1.84 10.14 -5.89
CA GLY A 103 -2.73 11.28 -6.16
C GLY A 103 -2.70 11.76 -7.61
N TYR A 104 -2.15 10.94 -8.52
CA TYR A 104 -2.16 11.24 -9.95
C TYR A 104 -3.45 10.76 -10.61
N GLU A 105 -4.07 11.68 -11.34
CA GLU A 105 -5.15 11.38 -12.26
C GLU A 105 -4.91 12.15 -13.57
N LYS A 106 -4.62 11.44 -14.65
CA LYS A 106 -4.19 12.06 -15.92
C LYS A 106 -5.13 13.15 -16.45
N TRP A 107 -6.43 13.01 -16.26
CA TRP A 107 -7.40 14.01 -16.72
C TRP A 107 -7.47 15.24 -15.79
N ARG A 108 -7.26 15.07 -14.50
CA ARG A 108 -7.15 16.17 -13.54
C ARG A 108 -5.98 17.10 -13.86
N TYR A 109 -4.86 16.52 -14.31
CA TYR A 109 -3.66 17.24 -14.70
C TYR A 109 -3.59 17.58 -16.19
N ALA A 110 -4.69 17.43 -16.92
CA ALA A 110 -4.78 17.72 -18.38
C ALA A 110 -3.68 17.02 -19.19
N LEU A 111 -3.37 15.77 -18.85
CA LEU A 111 -2.30 14.95 -19.45
C LEU A 111 -0.86 15.50 -19.25
N LYS A 112 -0.68 16.47 -18.35
CA LYS A 112 0.62 17.09 -18.05
C LYS A 112 1.21 16.49 -16.79
N VAL A 113 1.89 15.36 -16.93
CA VAL A 113 2.52 14.64 -15.84
C VAL A 113 3.54 15.52 -15.08
N ASP A 114 4.23 16.42 -15.79
CA ASP A 114 5.23 17.32 -15.20
C ASP A 114 4.65 18.23 -14.13
N TRP A 115 3.41 18.69 -14.28
CA TRP A 115 2.76 19.53 -13.27
C TRP A 115 2.50 18.79 -11.96
N TRP A 116 2.07 17.53 -12.07
CA TRP A 116 1.90 16.66 -10.93
C TRP A 116 3.25 16.30 -10.31
N LEU A 117 4.23 15.90 -11.14
CA LEU A 117 5.55 15.44 -10.69
C LEU A 117 6.28 16.53 -9.91
N GLU A 118 6.35 17.76 -10.44
CA GLU A 118 7.02 18.89 -9.77
C GLU A 118 6.48 19.11 -8.35
N LYS A 119 5.17 19.05 -8.17
CA LYS A 119 4.54 19.28 -6.86
C LYS A 119 4.61 18.05 -5.97
N SER A 120 4.50 16.85 -6.55
CA SER A 120 4.67 15.57 -5.84
C SER A 120 6.06 15.45 -5.22
N LEU A 121 7.10 15.83 -5.93
CA LEU A 121 8.48 15.80 -5.41
C LEU A 121 8.65 16.67 -4.17
N LEU A 122 8.02 17.86 -4.12
CA LEU A 122 8.06 18.72 -2.93
C LEU A 122 7.47 18.02 -1.70
N THR A 123 6.37 17.29 -1.90
CA THR A 123 5.70 16.53 -0.85
C THR A 123 6.51 15.31 -0.43
N TRP A 124 6.85 14.47 -1.42
CA TRP A 124 7.46 13.17 -1.14
C TRP A 124 8.88 13.27 -0.61
N GLN A 125 9.68 14.25 -1.05
CA GLN A 125 11.00 14.47 -0.48
C GLN A 125 10.94 14.82 1.00
N ALA A 126 9.98 15.67 1.42
CA ALA A 126 9.80 16.03 2.82
C ALA A 126 9.29 14.85 3.67
N VAL A 127 8.29 14.11 3.16
CA VAL A 127 7.71 12.93 3.83
C VAL A 127 8.75 11.81 3.94
N ASN A 128 9.46 11.51 2.85
CA ASN A 128 10.47 10.44 2.82
C ASN A 128 11.66 10.74 3.73
N LYS A 129 12.09 12.01 3.80
CA LYS A 129 13.14 12.41 4.73
C LYS A 129 12.76 12.06 6.17
N ARG A 130 11.56 12.46 6.61
CA ARG A 130 11.06 12.17 7.96
C ARG A 130 10.87 10.67 8.17
N ALA A 131 10.30 9.96 7.20
CA ALA A 131 10.12 8.51 7.27
C ALA A 131 11.46 7.77 7.44
N SER A 132 12.48 8.18 6.69
CA SER A 132 13.84 7.63 6.81
C SER A 132 14.46 7.88 8.19
N GLU A 133 14.25 9.06 8.78
CA GLU A 133 14.75 9.40 10.13
C GLU A 133 14.16 8.48 11.22
N ILE A 134 12.93 7.99 11.02
CA ILE A 134 12.26 7.05 11.95
C ILE A 134 12.35 5.58 11.52
N GLY A 135 13.08 5.29 10.42
CA GLY A 135 13.32 3.93 9.93
C GLY A 135 12.11 3.26 9.25
N VAL A 136 11.23 4.05 8.63
CA VAL A 136 10.00 3.59 7.95
C VAL A 136 10.09 3.88 6.46
N LYS A 137 9.72 2.93 5.60
CA LYS A 137 9.68 3.12 4.15
C LYS A 137 8.36 3.75 3.71
N ILE A 138 8.38 4.46 2.58
CA ILE A 138 7.18 4.95 1.89
C ILE A 138 6.97 4.12 0.64
N ALA A 139 5.76 3.55 0.48
CA ALA A 139 5.36 2.75 -0.67
C ALA A 139 4.22 3.46 -1.42
N ILE A 140 4.44 3.80 -2.68
CA ILE A 140 3.43 4.45 -3.53
C ILE A 140 2.64 3.40 -4.27
N GLU A 141 1.34 3.40 -4.09
CA GLU A 141 0.41 2.43 -4.67
C GLU A 141 -0.07 2.86 -6.05
N ASN A 142 -0.17 1.90 -6.98
CA ASN A 142 -0.86 2.09 -8.26
C ASN A 142 -2.37 1.98 -8.07
N ILE A 143 -3.12 3.01 -8.48
CA ILE A 143 -4.58 3.08 -8.33
C ILE A 143 -5.25 3.11 -9.71
N PHE A 144 -5.36 4.30 -10.32
CA PHE A 144 -6.08 4.52 -11.57
C PHE A 144 -5.15 4.59 -12.79
N GLU A 145 -3.89 4.29 -12.60
CA GLU A 145 -2.90 4.31 -13.68
C GLU A 145 -3.22 3.22 -14.70
N ASP A 146 -3.35 3.61 -15.96
CA ASP A 146 -3.53 2.68 -17.08
C ASP A 146 -2.20 2.17 -17.67
N GLU A 147 -1.07 2.74 -17.22
CA GLU A 147 0.29 2.34 -17.55
C GLU A 147 1.28 2.91 -16.50
N PRO A 148 2.52 2.40 -16.38
CA PRO A 148 3.38 2.67 -15.22
C PRO A 148 4.27 3.92 -15.31
N SER A 149 4.23 4.72 -16.39
CA SER A 149 5.27 5.74 -16.66
C SER A 149 5.33 6.86 -15.62
N ASN A 150 4.18 7.29 -15.08
CA ASN A 150 4.14 8.32 -14.06
C ASN A 150 4.74 7.84 -12.73
N LEU A 151 4.52 6.59 -12.35
CA LEU A 151 5.12 5.99 -11.15
C LEU A 151 6.63 5.79 -11.36
N LYS A 152 7.03 5.30 -12.54
CA LYS A 152 8.44 5.13 -12.89
C LYS A 152 9.21 6.44 -12.79
N ILE A 153 8.71 7.51 -13.41
CA ILE A 153 9.38 8.83 -13.37
C ILE A 153 9.42 9.40 -11.94
N LEU A 154 8.41 9.11 -11.11
CA LEU A 154 8.44 9.48 -9.70
C LEU A 154 9.57 8.74 -8.96
N MET A 155 9.71 7.43 -9.15
CA MET A 155 10.77 6.63 -8.52
C MET A 155 12.16 7.10 -8.95
N GLU A 156 12.36 7.34 -10.25
CA GLU A 156 13.63 7.84 -10.80
C GLU A 156 14.02 9.20 -10.23
N ASN A 157 13.05 10.11 -10.01
CA ASN A 157 13.32 11.43 -9.45
C ASN A 157 13.48 11.44 -7.92
N MET A 158 12.83 10.53 -7.22
CA MET A 158 13.02 10.34 -5.77
C MET A 158 14.39 9.71 -5.49
N ASN A 159 14.82 8.75 -6.28
CA ASN A 159 16.11 8.07 -6.22
C ASN A 159 16.53 7.72 -4.77
N SER A 160 15.69 6.97 -4.07
CA SER A 160 15.86 6.66 -2.64
C SER A 160 15.46 5.22 -2.32
N ASP A 161 16.33 4.48 -1.62
CA ASP A 161 16.05 3.12 -1.16
C ASP A 161 14.94 3.04 -0.09
N ASN A 162 14.56 4.20 0.46
CA ASN A 162 13.48 4.33 1.45
C ASN A 162 12.13 4.68 0.82
N PHE A 163 12.08 4.83 -0.52
CA PHE A 163 10.88 5.21 -1.27
C PHE A 163 10.69 4.24 -2.44
N GLY A 164 9.55 3.58 -2.49
CA GLY A 164 9.30 2.56 -3.50
C GLY A 164 7.83 2.43 -3.85
N ILE A 165 7.47 1.27 -4.37
CA ILE A 165 6.15 0.93 -4.90
C ILE A 165 5.45 -0.06 -3.97
N CYS A 166 4.17 0.17 -3.72
CA CYS A 166 3.21 -0.86 -3.38
C CYS A 166 2.49 -1.27 -4.68
N PHE A 167 2.73 -2.49 -5.16
CA PHE A 167 2.06 -2.98 -6.36
C PHE A 167 0.74 -3.63 -5.99
N ASP A 168 -0.38 -2.99 -6.37
CA ASP A 168 -1.71 -3.53 -6.19
C ASP A 168 -2.17 -4.33 -7.41
N THR A 169 -2.46 -5.62 -7.18
CA THR A 169 -2.83 -6.58 -8.21
C THR A 169 -4.25 -6.39 -8.74
N GLY A 170 -5.17 -5.98 -7.88
CA GLY A 170 -6.56 -5.73 -8.26
C GLY A 170 -6.73 -4.42 -9.04
N HIS A 171 -6.06 -3.35 -8.61
CA HIS A 171 -6.05 -2.09 -9.35
C HIS A 171 -5.41 -2.27 -10.73
N PHE A 172 -4.26 -2.97 -10.79
CA PHE A 172 -3.67 -3.33 -12.08
C PHE A 172 -4.67 -4.08 -12.97
N ASN A 173 -5.32 -5.13 -12.44
CA ASN A 173 -6.25 -5.94 -13.20
C ASN A 173 -7.45 -5.15 -13.74
N LEU A 174 -7.90 -4.14 -12.96
CA LEU A 174 -9.06 -3.33 -13.29
C LEU A 174 -8.75 -2.19 -14.27
N PHE A 175 -7.61 -1.49 -14.09
CA PHE A 175 -7.35 -0.22 -14.75
C PHE A 175 -6.27 -0.27 -15.84
N SER A 176 -5.35 -1.24 -15.80
CA SER A 176 -4.24 -1.30 -16.74
C SER A 176 -4.70 -1.53 -18.20
N LYS A 177 -4.07 -0.81 -19.11
CA LYS A 177 -4.22 -0.97 -20.58
C LYS A 177 -2.98 -1.54 -21.24
N VAL A 178 -1.93 -1.80 -20.47
CA VAL A 178 -0.70 -2.42 -20.94
C VAL A 178 -0.47 -3.74 -20.21
N ARG A 179 0.47 -4.54 -20.71
CA ARG A 179 0.70 -5.89 -20.20
C ARG A 179 1.38 -5.85 -18.84
N LEU A 180 1.24 -6.92 -18.08
CA LEU A 180 1.88 -7.09 -16.77
C LEU A 180 3.41 -7.00 -16.87
N GLU A 181 4.00 -7.55 -17.95
CA GLU A 181 5.45 -7.48 -18.19
C GLU A 181 5.94 -6.04 -18.30
N ASP A 182 5.17 -5.15 -18.94
CA ASP A 182 5.54 -3.75 -19.13
C ASP A 182 5.56 -3.01 -17.77
N TRP A 183 4.63 -3.37 -16.85
CA TRP A 183 4.62 -2.87 -15.47
C TRP A 183 5.78 -3.41 -14.64
N MET A 184 6.04 -4.71 -14.73
CA MET A 184 7.10 -5.34 -13.97
C MET A 184 8.49 -4.87 -14.45
N GLU A 185 8.69 -4.70 -15.77
CA GLU A 185 9.92 -4.09 -16.30
C GLU A 185 10.16 -2.68 -15.77
N ALA A 186 9.09 -1.89 -15.61
CA ALA A 186 9.18 -0.51 -15.16
C ALA A 186 9.38 -0.37 -13.65
N LEU A 187 8.74 -1.23 -12.82
CA LEU A 187 8.59 -0.99 -11.39
C LEU A 187 9.20 -2.06 -10.48
N ASN A 188 9.56 -3.25 -11.01
CA ASN A 188 10.07 -4.38 -10.21
C ASN A 188 11.21 -4.00 -9.25
N PRO A 189 12.21 -3.18 -9.67
CA PRO A 189 13.31 -2.80 -8.78
C PRO A 189 12.89 -1.93 -7.59
N HIS A 190 11.69 -1.37 -7.64
CA HIS A 190 11.17 -0.42 -6.65
C HIS A 190 10.10 -1.02 -5.74
N ILE A 191 9.66 -2.27 -5.99
CA ILE A 191 8.59 -2.90 -5.20
C ILE A 191 9.09 -3.20 -3.79
N ILE A 192 8.41 -2.67 -2.79
CA ILE A 192 8.65 -2.89 -1.36
C ILE A 192 7.44 -3.48 -0.64
N GLU A 193 6.24 -3.34 -1.20
CA GLU A 193 5.00 -3.91 -0.70
C GLU A 193 4.10 -4.34 -1.86
N LEU A 194 3.24 -5.32 -1.62
CA LEU A 194 2.22 -5.81 -2.55
C LEU A 194 0.86 -5.74 -1.87
N HIS A 195 -0.14 -5.20 -2.57
CA HIS A 195 -1.55 -5.43 -2.23
C HIS A 195 -2.10 -6.56 -3.10
N LEU A 196 -2.61 -7.57 -2.42
CA LEU A 196 -3.00 -8.83 -3.04
C LEU A 196 -4.50 -9.05 -2.86
N HIS A 197 -5.24 -8.78 -3.89
CA HIS A 197 -6.64 -9.11 -4.07
C HIS A 197 -6.96 -9.31 -5.54
N ASP A 198 -8.12 -9.85 -5.84
CA ASP A 198 -8.55 -10.14 -7.21
C ASP A 198 -9.87 -9.45 -7.54
N ASN A 199 -10.21 -9.38 -8.80
CA ASN A 199 -11.49 -8.93 -9.31
C ASN A 199 -11.75 -9.53 -10.70
N ASP A 200 -12.98 -9.36 -11.20
CA ASP A 200 -13.39 -9.81 -12.54
C ASP A 200 -13.32 -8.70 -13.61
N ARG A 201 -12.61 -7.61 -13.33
CA ARG A 201 -12.46 -6.40 -14.18
C ARG A 201 -13.72 -5.55 -14.30
N THR A 202 -14.76 -5.79 -13.53
CA THR A 202 -15.99 -4.95 -13.54
C THR A 202 -16.00 -3.90 -12.44
N SER A 203 -15.39 -4.20 -11.30
CA SER A 203 -15.25 -3.30 -10.16
C SER A 203 -14.14 -3.78 -9.24
N ASP A 204 -13.78 -2.95 -8.29
CA ASP A 204 -12.80 -3.29 -7.25
C ASP A 204 -13.44 -4.15 -6.15
N GLN A 205 -13.56 -5.47 -6.42
CA GLN A 205 -14.37 -6.41 -5.64
C GLN A 205 -13.66 -6.97 -4.41
N HIS A 206 -12.35 -6.83 -4.31
CA HIS A 206 -11.52 -7.48 -3.30
C HIS A 206 -11.88 -8.96 -3.12
N LEU A 207 -11.88 -9.70 -4.25
CA LEU A 207 -12.02 -11.14 -4.24
C LEU A 207 -10.77 -11.78 -3.66
N PRO A 208 -10.88 -12.97 -3.04
CA PRO A 208 -9.71 -13.72 -2.64
C PRO A 208 -8.76 -13.98 -3.82
N ILE A 209 -7.47 -14.08 -3.53
CA ILE A 209 -6.41 -14.38 -4.49
C ILE A 209 -6.79 -15.56 -5.37
N SER A 210 -6.68 -15.40 -6.71
CA SER A 210 -7.03 -16.39 -7.73
C SER A 210 -8.53 -16.77 -7.81
N GLU A 211 -9.43 -15.93 -7.33
CA GLU A 211 -10.87 -16.11 -7.49
C GLU A 211 -11.50 -15.13 -8.50
N GLY A 212 -10.70 -14.27 -9.09
CA GLY A 212 -11.05 -13.39 -10.20
C GLY A 212 -10.32 -13.76 -11.49
N THR A 213 -9.76 -12.74 -12.15
CA THR A 213 -9.14 -12.90 -13.49
C THR A 213 -7.66 -12.52 -13.54
N PHE A 214 -7.05 -12.10 -12.44
CA PHE A 214 -5.64 -11.74 -12.42
C PHE A 214 -4.75 -13.00 -12.42
N ASP A 215 -3.69 -12.98 -13.22
CA ASP A 215 -2.74 -14.10 -13.34
C ASP A 215 -1.65 -14.03 -12.27
N PHE A 216 -1.96 -14.47 -11.06
CA PHE A 216 -1.01 -14.53 -9.95
C PHE A 216 0.19 -15.43 -10.23
N GLY A 217 0.02 -16.51 -10.99
CA GLY A 217 1.11 -17.41 -11.35
C GLY A 217 2.18 -16.68 -12.16
N LYS A 218 1.75 -15.95 -13.21
CA LYS A 218 2.61 -15.12 -14.03
C LYS A 218 3.24 -13.99 -13.22
N PHE A 219 2.44 -13.32 -12.38
CA PHE A 219 2.92 -12.21 -11.54
C PHE A 219 4.07 -12.65 -10.62
N PHE A 220 3.88 -13.73 -9.84
CA PHE A 220 4.93 -14.23 -8.96
C PHE A 220 6.15 -14.80 -9.70
N HIS A 221 5.98 -15.24 -10.95
CA HIS A 221 7.12 -15.61 -11.79
C HIS A 221 7.96 -14.39 -12.20
N LEU A 222 7.32 -13.25 -12.47
CA LEU A 222 7.97 -12.00 -12.86
C LEU A 222 8.54 -11.20 -11.69
N LEU A 223 8.05 -11.43 -10.47
CA LEU A 223 8.46 -10.69 -9.28
C LEU A 223 9.91 -11.02 -8.89
N GLU A 224 10.80 -10.02 -8.94
CA GLU A 224 12.22 -10.17 -8.60
C GLU A 224 12.46 -10.08 -7.09
N ASN A 225 11.94 -9.03 -6.43
CA ASN A 225 12.08 -8.87 -4.99
C ASN A 225 11.02 -9.66 -4.24
N ARG A 226 11.38 -10.86 -3.80
CA ARG A 226 10.48 -11.74 -3.04
C ARG A 226 10.49 -11.47 -1.52
N ASP A 227 11.36 -10.58 -1.05
CA ASP A 227 11.45 -10.17 0.36
C ASP A 227 10.61 -8.92 0.67
N CYS A 228 9.77 -8.46 -0.29
CA CYS A 228 8.82 -7.39 -0.06
C CYS A 228 7.70 -7.81 0.92
N ILE A 229 6.95 -6.84 1.42
CA ILE A 229 5.76 -7.09 2.24
C ILE A 229 4.63 -7.58 1.34
N TYR A 230 3.94 -8.63 1.76
CA TYR A 230 2.75 -9.17 1.09
C TYR A 230 1.53 -8.82 1.93
N THR A 231 0.66 -7.95 1.45
CA THR A 231 -0.54 -7.52 2.17
C THR A 231 -1.79 -8.06 1.47
N ILE A 232 -2.63 -8.77 2.21
CA ILE A 232 -3.93 -9.25 1.73
C ILE A 232 -4.97 -8.19 2.03
N GLU A 233 -5.66 -7.72 0.99
CA GLU A 233 -6.81 -6.86 1.10
C GLU A 233 -8.10 -7.64 0.90
N ALA A 234 -8.92 -7.72 1.94
CA ALA A 234 -10.19 -8.44 1.88
C ALA A 234 -11.19 -7.87 2.91
N HIS A 235 -12.48 -7.87 2.53
CA HIS A 235 -13.54 -7.22 3.31
C HIS A 235 -14.22 -8.12 4.33
N SER A 236 -13.74 -9.36 4.53
CA SER A 236 -14.26 -10.24 5.58
C SER A 236 -13.20 -11.25 6.05
N PRO A 237 -13.30 -11.74 7.30
CA PRO A 237 -12.40 -12.77 7.82
C PRO A 237 -12.32 -14.03 6.95
N GLU A 238 -13.45 -14.48 6.38
CA GLU A 238 -13.50 -15.66 5.52
C GLU A 238 -12.70 -15.45 4.23
N LYS A 239 -12.80 -14.26 3.62
CA LYS A 239 -12.02 -13.91 2.43
C LYS A 239 -10.52 -13.81 2.76
N VAL A 240 -10.15 -13.28 3.94
CA VAL A 240 -8.76 -13.24 4.40
C VAL A 240 -8.18 -14.65 4.48
N ILE A 241 -8.86 -15.57 5.19
CA ILE A 241 -8.38 -16.94 5.36
C ILE A 241 -8.22 -17.63 3.99
N ARG A 242 -9.19 -17.50 3.10
CA ARG A 242 -9.10 -18.05 1.73
C ARG A 242 -7.95 -17.46 0.93
N SER A 243 -7.72 -16.14 1.06
CA SER A 243 -6.57 -15.48 0.39
C SER A 243 -5.23 -16.00 0.90
N ILE A 244 -5.09 -16.22 2.21
CA ILE A 244 -3.87 -16.82 2.81
C ILE A 244 -3.62 -18.23 2.23
N GLU A 245 -4.66 -19.06 2.18
CA GLU A 245 -4.56 -20.42 1.62
C GLU A 245 -4.23 -20.40 0.13
N ASN A 246 -4.90 -19.53 -0.64
CA ASN A 246 -4.68 -19.42 -2.08
C ASN A 246 -3.28 -18.87 -2.40
N MET A 247 -2.82 -17.85 -1.67
CA MET A 247 -1.46 -17.31 -1.79
C MET A 247 -0.41 -18.41 -1.59
N ALA A 248 -0.56 -19.23 -0.54
CA ALA A 248 0.37 -20.33 -0.28
C ALA A 248 0.44 -21.32 -1.45
N ARG A 249 -0.68 -21.61 -2.11
CA ARG A 249 -0.72 -22.50 -3.29
C ARG A 249 -0.02 -21.90 -4.49
N VAL A 250 -0.31 -20.62 -4.80
CA VAL A 250 0.25 -19.95 -5.98
C VAL A 250 1.75 -19.74 -5.83
N THR A 251 2.22 -19.30 -4.65
CA THR A 251 3.65 -19.06 -4.41
C THR A 251 4.46 -20.37 -4.40
N ALA A 252 3.89 -21.48 -3.90
CA ALA A 252 4.53 -22.79 -3.96
C ALA A 252 4.67 -23.29 -5.40
N ALA A 253 3.65 -23.09 -6.24
CA ALA A 253 3.71 -23.45 -7.66
C ALA A 253 4.77 -22.64 -8.44
N SER A 254 4.93 -21.35 -8.09
CA SER A 254 5.91 -20.45 -8.74
C SER A 254 7.38 -20.66 -8.27
N ALA A 255 7.61 -21.38 -7.18
CA ALA A 255 8.95 -21.70 -6.66
C ALA A 255 9.57 -22.99 -7.25
N GLY A 256 8.81 -23.73 -8.06
CA GLY A 256 9.19 -25.02 -8.64
C GLY A 256 9.73 -24.98 -10.07
N PHE A 257 10.07 -23.79 -10.60
CA PHE A 257 10.65 -23.60 -11.93
C PHE A 257 12.00 -22.93 -11.87
#